data_27282df1a9886ef36820ce5602a1ab95
#
_entry.id   27282df1a9886ef36820ce5602a1ab95
#
_cell.length_a   1.000
_cell.length_b   1.000
_cell.length_c   1.000
_cell.angle_alpha   90.00
_cell.angle_beta   90.00
_cell.angle_gamma   90.00
#
_symmetry.space_group_name_H-M   'P 1'
#
loop_
_entity.id
_entity.type
_entity.pdbx_description
1 polymer ?
#
loop_
_entity_poly.entity_id
_entity_poly.type
_entity_poly.pdbx_seq_one_letter_code
_entity_poly.pdbx_strand_id
1 'polypeptide(L)'
;MHWNLNLLNKIPRFLTNNFCMSNTTISDYHSKAINDYGLSAIWPEKVLIESKVIEDKFTDDIHELEKFPFITIDGEDAKDFDDAIYCSATNDGFHLKVAIADVSHYVKEESSINKEASKRTTSVYFPQKVVPMLPENLSNELCSLQPNKRRRALCVEIDFDKDGIINKYQFKRGIIKSSARLTYAQVEKFYLEKYQGLEGPYVDSLESSFHLCKKLLAQRQMRGALDFEISEPAISLDKEKKIKSLYHRKRLFSHKLIEELMLAANIVAADFIEKNLDHGVYRVHETPESIKIDRLSQTLKRRGINWHGNIEDIQNLSNFLQKISSRKDASILNTLILQSMQRAEYKTKNKGHFGLRFDRYTHFTSPIRRYPDLLVHRMIISILNKDKINTESLEEVLEYCSQKERDAEFASKQV
;
A
#
# COMPACT_ATOMS: atom_id res chain seq x y z
N MET A 1 2.35 43.85 19.64
CA MET A 1 1.51 42.67 19.94
C MET A 1 2.37 41.42 19.78
N HIS A 2 2.72 40.86 20.91
CA HIS A 2 3.61 39.68 20.98
C HIS A 2 2.87 38.43 20.49
N TRP A 3 3.30 37.85 19.39
CA TRP A 3 2.90 36.52 18.97
C TRP A 3 3.97 35.52 19.38
N ASN A 4 3.56 34.59 20.21
CA ASN A 4 4.34 33.56 20.86
C ASN A 4 5.09 32.68 19.86
N LEU A 5 6.41 32.73 19.89
CA LEU A 5 7.39 31.91 19.18
C LEU A 5 7.46 30.44 19.66
N ASN A 6 6.43 29.94 20.33
CA ASN A 6 6.47 28.62 21.00
C ASN A 6 6.00 27.43 20.17
N LEU A 7 5.81 27.59 18.85
CA LEU A 7 5.45 26.43 17.97
C LEU A 7 6.64 25.85 17.20
N LEU A 8 7.81 26.49 17.26
CA LEU A 8 9.06 25.95 16.70
C LEU A 8 9.82 25.00 17.65
N ASN A 9 9.34 24.85 18.88
CA ASN A 9 9.99 24.03 19.92
C ASN A 9 9.44 22.60 20.06
N LYS A 10 8.68 22.09 19.09
CA LYS A 10 8.29 20.68 19.01
C LYS A 10 8.99 19.88 17.91
N ILE A 11 10.14 20.34 17.45
CA ILE A 11 11.17 19.40 17.01
C ILE A 11 11.71 18.78 18.31
N PRO A 12 11.62 17.45 18.49
CA PRO A 12 12.14 16.86 19.70
C PRO A 12 13.61 17.27 19.86
N ARG A 13 13.94 17.95 20.94
CA ARG A 13 15.32 18.21 21.35
C ARG A 13 16.01 16.91 21.77
N PHE A 14 16.10 15.94 20.84
CA PHE A 14 16.75 14.65 21.08
C PHE A 14 18.21 14.62 20.63
N LEU A 15 18.79 15.75 20.21
CA LEU A 15 20.15 15.76 19.68
C LEU A 15 21.20 16.43 20.57
N THR A 16 20.88 16.88 21.78
CA THR A 16 21.91 17.54 22.66
C THR A 16 21.79 17.24 24.15
N ASN A 17 21.29 16.10 24.56
CA ASN A 17 21.46 15.67 25.93
C ASN A 17 22.03 14.26 25.99
N ASN A 18 23.17 14.14 26.66
CA ASN A 18 23.81 12.93 27.12
C ASN A 18 22.88 11.73 27.08
N PHE A 19 23.15 10.78 26.17
CA PHE A 19 22.57 9.45 26.19
C PHE A 19 22.99 8.82 27.54
N CYS A 20 22.22 9.10 28.58
CA CYS A 20 22.18 8.22 29.72
C CYS A 20 21.66 6.91 29.14
N MET A 21 22.52 5.89 29.03
CA MET A 21 22.13 4.55 28.60
C MET A 21 21.06 4.03 29.57
N SER A 22 19.78 4.38 29.32
CA SER A 22 18.70 3.67 29.96
C SER A 22 18.75 2.24 29.40
N ASN A 23 18.60 1.24 30.25
CA ASN A 23 18.48 -0.18 29.87
C ASN A 23 17.23 -0.47 29.02
N THR A 24 16.64 0.53 28.40
CA THR A 24 15.42 0.46 27.62
C THR A 24 15.73 -0.23 26.28
N THR A 25 15.12 -1.35 26.07
CA THR A 25 15.25 -2.14 24.82
C THR A 25 14.22 -1.69 23.78
N ILE A 26 14.43 -2.05 22.52
CA ILE A 26 13.43 -1.81 21.47
C ILE A 26 12.07 -2.47 21.80
N SER A 27 12.09 -3.58 22.57
CA SER A 27 10.89 -4.27 23.05
C SER A 27 10.06 -3.40 24.00
N ASP A 28 10.72 -2.54 24.79
CA ASP A 28 10.02 -1.63 25.71
C ASP A 28 9.32 -0.53 24.94
N TYR A 29 9.94 -0.01 23.87
CA TYR A 29 9.31 0.95 22.95
C TYR A 29 8.12 0.33 22.23
N HIS A 30 8.23 -0.92 21.73
CA HIS A 30 7.12 -1.64 21.15
C HIS A 30 5.95 -1.76 22.13
N SER A 31 6.23 -2.22 23.36
CA SER A 31 5.23 -2.42 24.39
C SER A 31 4.52 -1.11 24.74
N LYS A 32 5.28 -0.04 24.84
CA LYS A 32 4.73 1.29 25.08
C LYS A 32 3.84 1.76 23.94
N ALA A 33 4.31 1.70 22.68
CA ALA A 33 3.52 2.10 21.52
C ALA A 33 2.23 1.27 21.38
N ILE A 34 2.30 -0.05 21.60
CA ILE A 34 1.14 -0.94 21.58
C ILE A 34 0.10 -0.50 22.60
N ASN A 35 0.52 -0.17 23.84
CA ASN A 35 -0.38 0.26 24.91
C ASN A 35 -0.93 1.67 24.66
N ASP A 36 -0.08 2.63 24.29
CA ASP A 36 -0.45 4.03 24.09
C ASP A 36 -1.52 4.21 23.00
N TYR A 37 -1.48 3.36 21.96
CA TYR A 37 -2.43 3.38 20.84
C TYR A 37 -3.49 2.28 20.89
N GLY A 38 -3.57 1.53 22.01
CA GLY A 38 -4.57 0.49 22.20
C GLY A 38 -4.53 -0.62 21.13
N LEU A 39 -3.32 -0.97 20.68
CA LEU A 39 -3.14 -2.04 19.70
C LEU A 39 -3.18 -3.39 20.42
N SER A 40 -4.00 -4.32 19.90
CA SER A 40 -4.08 -5.65 20.50
C SER A 40 -3.00 -6.57 19.93
N ALA A 41 -2.02 -6.94 20.76
CA ALA A 41 -1.01 -7.95 20.40
C ALA A 41 -1.45 -9.38 20.73
N ILE A 42 -2.54 -9.55 21.45
CA ILE A 42 -3.06 -10.85 21.91
C ILE A 42 -4.32 -11.20 21.10
N TRP A 43 -4.41 -12.46 20.71
CA TRP A 43 -5.59 -12.98 20.01
C TRP A 43 -6.63 -13.51 21.00
N PRO A 44 -7.93 -13.18 20.81
CA PRO A 44 -9.00 -13.86 21.52
C PRO A 44 -8.96 -15.38 21.26
N GLU A 45 -9.23 -16.20 22.27
CA GLU A 45 -9.17 -17.66 22.17
C GLU A 45 -10.07 -18.21 21.04
N LYS A 46 -11.28 -17.65 20.88
CA LYS A 46 -12.21 -18.03 19.81
C LYS A 46 -11.61 -17.85 18.42
N VAL A 47 -10.83 -16.78 18.20
CA VAL A 47 -10.13 -16.49 16.93
C VAL A 47 -9.06 -17.55 16.66
N LEU A 48 -8.29 -17.92 17.70
CA LEU A 48 -7.24 -18.93 17.56
C LEU A 48 -7.81 -20.32 17.29
N ILE A 49 -8.91 -20.69 17.95
CA ILE A 49 -9.60 -21.97 17.71
C ILE A 49 -10.13 -22.00 16.28
N GLU A 50 -10.86 -20.96 15.86
CA GLU A 50 -11.43 -20.86 14.52
C GLU A 50 -10.34 -20.90 13.44
N SER A 51 -9.25 -20.15 13.60
CA SER A 51 -8.19 -20.11 12.61
C SER A 51 -7.48 -21.45 12.38
N LYS A 52 -7.40 -22.31 13.42
CA LYS A 52 -6.74 -23.63 13.35
C LYS A 52 -7.52 -24.68 12.57
N VAL A 53 -8.85 -24.52 12.45
CA VAL A 53 -9.71 -25.50 11.75
C VAL A 53 -9.96 -25.13 10.29
N ILE A 54 -9.48 -23.97 9.86
CA ILE A 54 -9.62 -23.55 8.47
C ILE A 54 -8.63 -24.34 7.61
N GLU A 55 -9.18 -25.06 6.64
CA GLU A 55 -8.43 -25.80 5.62
C GLU A 55 -8.89 -25.39 4.23
N ASP A 56 -8.01 -25.49 3.25
CA ASP A 56 -8.36 -25.32 1.84
C ASP A 56 -8.38 -26.69 1.13
N LYS A 57 -9.54 -27.10 0.65
CA LYS A 57 -9.74 -28.37 -0.04
C LYS A 57 -9.72 -28.24 -1.57
N PHE A 58 -9.66 -27.00 -2.13
CA PHE A 58 -9.67 -26.72 -3.58
C PHE A 58 -10.73 -27.54 -4.35
N THR A 59 -11.93 -27.72 -3.77
CA THR A 59 -12.99 -28.56 -4.35
C THR A 59 -13.99 -27.80 -5.19
N ASP A 60 -13.87 -26.47 -5.24
CA ASP A 60 -14.83 -25.60 -5.89
C ASP A 60 -14.53 -25.49 -7.39
N ASP A 61 -15.59 -25.17 -8.17
CA ASP A 61 -15.47 -24.82 -9.58
C ASP A 61 -14.94 -23.38 -9.74
N ILE A 62 -13.62 -23.24 -9.70
CA ILE A 62 -12.90 -21.97 -9.82
C ILE A 62 -11.91 -22.03 -10.98
N HIS A 63 -11.59 -20.86 -11.55
CA HIS A 63 -10.67 -20.78 -12.69
C HIS A 63 -9.26 -21.28 -12.32
N GLU A 64 -8.72 -22.19 -13.13
CA GLU A 64 -7.34 -22.61 -13.02
C GLU A 64 -6.42 -21.58 -13.71
N LEU A 65 -5.69 -20.82 -12.91
CA LEU A 65 -4.72 -19.82 -13.39
C LEU A 65 -3.28 -20.31 -13.22
N GLU A 66 -3.09 -21.56 -12.78
CA GLU A 66 -1.78 -22.18 -12.49
C GLU A 66 -0.84 -22.28 -13.71
N LYS A 67 -1.40 -22.21 -14.91
CA LYS A 67 -0.62 -22.22 -16.16
C LYS A 67 0.22 -20.96 -16.39
N PHE A 68 -0.10 -19.88 -15.69
CA PHE A 68 0.65 -18.63 -15.78
C PHE A 68 1.76 -18.62 -14.72
N PRO A 69 3.01 -18.31 -15.07
CA PRO A 69 4.12 -18.27 -14.13
C PRO A 69 4.08 -16.98 -13.30
N PHE A 70 3.11 -16.86 -12.41
CA PHE A 70 3.03 -15.78 -11.44
C PHE A 70 4.26 -15.74 -10.56
N ILE A 71 4.67 -14.54 -10.14
CA ILE A 71 5.73 -14.30 -9.16
C ILE A 71 5.27 -13.32 -8.10
N THR A 72 5.78 -13.47 -6.88
CA THR A 72 5.67 -12.46 -5.82
C THR A 72 7.00 -11.70 -5.70
N ILE A 73 6.94 -10.39 -5.42
CA ILE A 73 8.11 -9.51 -5.29
C ILE A 73 7.95 -8.68 -4.02
N ASP A 74 8.72 -9.00 -2.99
CA ASP A 74 8.57 -8.42 -1.64
C ASP A 74 9.91 -8.15 -0.96
N GLY A 75 9.85 -7.59 0.25
CA GLY A 75 11.01 -7.44 1.13
C GLY A 75 11.57 -8.80 1.56
N GLU A 76 12.84 -8.85 1.98
CA GLU A 76 13.52 -10.09 2.38
C GLU A 76 12.80 -10.81 3.52
N ASP A 77 12.30 -10.06 4.50
CA ASP A 77 11.68 -10.56 5.73
C ASP A 77 10.16 -10.80 5.59
N ALA A 78 9.55 -10.47 4.45
CA ALA A 78 8.12 -10.64 4.22
C ALA A 78 7.73 -12.12 4.19
N LYS A 79 6.56 -12.43 4.78
CA LYS A 79 5.95 -13.77 4.82
C LYS A 79 4.51 -13.77 4.32
N ASP A 80 3.86 -12.62 4.35
CA ASP A 80 2.47 -12.34 4.01
C ASP A 80 2.39 -11.78 2.58
N PHE A 81 2.56 -12.66 1.58
CA PHE A 81 2.54 -12.26 0.17
C PHE A 81 1.11 -12.05 -0.29
N ASP A 82 0.69 -10.78 -0.32
CA ASP A 82 -0.65 -10.36 -0.73
C ASP A 82 -0.86 -10.48 -2.24
N ASP A 83 0.16 -10.18 -3.06
CA ASP A 83 0.05 -10.04 -4.51
C ASP A 83 1.07 -10.87 -5.29
N ALA A 84 0.64 -11.33 -6.45
CA ALA A 84 1.48 -11.96 -7.45
C ALA A 84 1.14 -11.41 -8.83
N ILE A 85 2.16 -11.25 -9.68
CA ILE A 85 2.03 -10.65 -10.99
C ILE A 85 2.42 -11.61 -12.11
N TYR A 86 1.77 -11.43 -13.26
CA TYR A 86 2.15 -11.98 -14.55
C TYR A 86 1.88 -10.93 -15.62
N CYS A 87 2.83 -10.66 -16.50
CA CYS A 87 2.68 -9.73 -17.61
C CYS A 87 3.19 -10.36 -18.90
N SER A 88 2.52 -10.10 -20.00
CA SER A 88 3.00 -10.47 -21.33
C SER A 88 2.83 -9.31 -22.30
N ALA A 89 3.81 -9.09 -23.16
CA ALA A 89 3.69 -8.18 -24.29
C ALA A 89 2.77 -8.80 -25.34
N THR A 90 1.99 -7.98 -26.02
CA THR A 90 1.11 -8.33 -27.13
C THR A 90 1.44 -7.46 -28.36
N ASN A 91 0.89 -7.78 -29.52
CA ASN A 91 1.08 -6.94 -30.72
C ASN A 91 0.57 -5.51 -30.53
N ASP A 92 -0.44 -5.32 -29.68
CA ASP A 92 -1.14 -4.05 -29.47
C ASP A 92 -0.85 -3.38 -28.12
N GLY A 93 0.01 -3.98 -27.29
CA GLY A 93 0.35 -3.44 -25.97
C GLY A 93 0.76 -4.50 -24.98
N PHE A 94 0.08 -4.57 -23.82
CA PHE A 94 0.43 -5.47 -22.73
C PHE A 94 -0.83 -6.12 -22.12
N HIS A 95 -0.67 -7.36 -21.69
CA HIS A 95 -1.66 -8.07 -20.88
C HIS A 95 -1.09 -8.36 -19.49
N LEU A 96 -1.65 -7.71 -18.48
CA LEU A 96 -1.25 -7.84 -17.07
C LEU A 96 -2.28 -8.67 -16.32
N LYS A 97 -1.82 -9.60 -15.49
CA LYS A 97 -2.61 -10.28 -14.48
C LYS A 97 -2.04 -9.95 -13.10
N VAL A 98 -2.88 -9.43 -12.24
CA VAL A 98 -2.58 -9.20 -10.82
C VAL A 98 -3.45 -10.13 -10.00
N ALA A 99 -2.85 -11.08 -9.33
CA ALA A 99 -3.53 -12.03 -8.47
C ALA A 99 -3.32 -11.62 -7.01
N ILE A 100 -4.42 -11.37 -6.30
CA ILE A 100 -4.41 -10.96 -4.90
C ILE A 100 -4.96 -12.10 -4.04
N ALA A 101 -4.33 -12.37 -2.91
CA ALA A 101 -4.74 -13.40 -1.96
C ALA A 101 -6.24 -13.29 -1.65
N ASP A 102 -7.02 -14.36 -1.91
CA ASP A 102 -8.46 -14.36 -1.64
C ASP A 102 -8.75 -14.60 -0.16
N VAL A 103 -8.43 -13.61 0.66
CA VAL A 103 -8.68 -13.62 2.11
C VAL A 103 -10.16 -13.81 2.42
N SER A 104 -11.06 -13.29 1.56
CA SER A 104 -12.51 -13.39 1.75
C SER A 104 -13.04 -14.82 1.70
N HIS A 105 -12.28 -15.73 1.09
CA HIS A 105 -12.60 -17.16 1.11
C HIS A 105 -12.51 -17.73 2.50
N TYR A 106 -11.49 -17.36 3.26
CA TYR A 106 -11.19 -17.91 4.58
C TYR A 106 -11.84 -17.10 5.71
N VAL A 107 -11.92 -15.79 5.56
CA VAL A 107 -12.45 -14.86 6.59
C VAL A 107 -13.89 -14.49 6.23
N LYS A 108 -14.85 -15.30 6.73
CA LYS A 108 -16.28 -15.06 6.50
C LYS A 108 -16.80 -13.92 7.37
N GLU A 109 -17.84 -13.21 6.91
CA GLU A 109 -18.36 -12.00 7.56
C GLU A 109 -18.77 -12.23 9.01
N GLU A 110 -19.45 -13.35 9.30
CA GLU A 110 -19.93 -13.68 10.64
C GLU A 110 -18.88 -14.32 11.56
N SER A 111 -17.69 -14.61 11.05
CA SER A 111 -16.62 -15.29 11.77
C SER A 111 -16.04 -14.46 12.91
N SER A 112 -15.49 -15.14 13.94
CA SER A 112 -14.75 -14.47 15.02
C SER A 112 -13.49 -13.79 14.48
N ILE A 113 -12.87 -14.36 13.45
CA ILE A 113 -11.70 -13.80 12.79
C ILE A 113 -12.06 -12.46 12.12
N ASN A 114 -13.21 -12.40 11.42
CA ASN A 114 -13.66 -11.14 10.80
C ASN A 114 -13.95 -10.07 11.86
N LYS A 115 -14.65 -10.44 12.94
CA LYS A 115 -14.94 -9.51 14.03
C LYS A 115 -13.68 -8.95 14.68
N GLU A 116 -12.63 -9.74 14.77
CA GLU A 116 -11.34 -9.24 15.26
C GLU A 116 -10.58 -8.43 14.20
N ALA A 117 -10.57 -8.86 12.94
CA ALA A 117 -9.95 -8.13 11.84
C ALA A 117 -10.57 -6.73 11.66
N SER A 118 -11.90 -6.61 11.78
CA SER A 118 -12.61 -5.33 11.70
C SER A 118 -12.27 -4.38 12.87
N LYS A 119 -11.90 -4.89 14.04
CA LYS A 119 -11.41 -4.09 15.17
C LYS A 119 -9.97 -3.64 14.98
N ARG A 120 -9.12 -4.50 14.43
CA ARG A 120 -7.70 -4.18 14.15
C ARG A 120 -7.56 -3.27 12.95
N THR A 121 -8.37 -3.47 11.94
CA THR A 121 -8.45 -2.78 10.63
C THR A 121 -7.18 -2.81 9.78
N THR A 122 -6.01 -2.86 10.37
CA THR A 122 -4.72 -2.91 9.66
C THR A 122 -3.66 -3.63 10.50
N SER A 123 -2.72 -4.27 9.82
CA SER A 123 -1.47 -4.71 10.45
C SER A 123 -0.59 -3.50 10.77
N VAL A 124 0.13 -3.55 11.90
CA VAL A 124 1.05 -2.50 12.31
C VAL A 124 2.47 -3.04 12.30
N TYR A 125 3.34 -2.39 11.54
CA TYR A 125 4.72 -2.81 11.33
C TYR A 125 5.66 -1.95 12.15
N PHE A 126 6.34 -2.57 13.10
CA PHE A 126 7.43 -1.99 13.87
C PHE A 126 8.78 -2.58 13.42
N PRO A 127 9.90 -1.95 13.72
CA PRO A 127 11.19 -2.62 13.53
C PRO A 127 11.21 -3.98 14.24
N GLN A 128 11.41 -5.07 13.48
CA GLN A 128 11.45 -6.47 13.97
C GLN A 128 10.18 -7.03 14.63
N LYS A 129 9.06 -6.31 14.60
CA LYS A 129 7.80 -6.80 15.18
C LYS A 129 6.62 -6.37 14.33
N VAL A 130 5.69 -7.28 14.13
CA VAL A 130 4.41 -7.00 13.48
C VAL A 130 3.29 -7.29 14.46
N VAL A 131 2.29 -6.41 14.51
CA VAL A 131 0.98 -6.69 15.10
C VAL A 131 0.03 -6.94 13.94
N PRO A 132 -0.24 -8.21 13.59
CA PRO A 132 -0.94 -8.53 12.37
C PRO A 132 -2.47 -8.36 12.51
N MET A 133 -3.13 -8.05 11.39
CA MET A 133 -4.59 -7.96 11.30
C MET A 133 -5.25 -9.33 11.36
N LEU A 134 -4.61 -10.35 10.83
CA LEU A 134 -5.06 -11.74 10.80
C LEU A 134 -4.10 -12.66 11.55
N PRO A 135 -4.56 -13.78 12.13
CA PRO A 135 -3.68 -14.79 12.72
C PRO A 135 -2.61 -15.27 11.74
N GLU A 136 -1.41 -15.56 12.24
CA GLU A 136 -0.24 -15.87 11.39
C GLU A 136 -0.43 -17.12 10.52
N ASN A 137 -1.19 -18.11 10.97
CA ASN A 137 -1.54 -19.29 10.16
C ASN A 137 -2.42 -18.95 8.95
N LEU A 138 -3.13 -17.81 8.97
CA LEU A 138 -3.82 -17.27 7.81
C LEU A 138 -2.91 -16.33 7.03
N SER A 139 -2.37 -15.30 7.67
CA SER A 139 -1.60 -14.25 6.99
C SER A 139 -0.32 -14.77 6.33
N ASN A 140 0.42 -15.66 7.01
CA ASN A 140 1.71 -16.13 6.55
C ASN A 140 1.65 -17.48 5.82
N GLU A 141 0.52 -18.23 5.96
CA GLU A 141 0.37 -19.59 5.42
C GLU A 141 -0.76 -19.68 4.40
N LEU A 142 -2.03 -19.79 4.84
CA LEU A 142 -3.14 -20.11 3.95
C LEU A 142 -3.41 -19.01 2.91
N CYS A 143 -3.38 -17.75 3.32
CA CYS A 143 -3.63 -16.63 2.42
C CYS A 143 -2.39 -16.26 1.61
N SER A 144 -1.18 -16.39 2.18
CA SER A 144 0.07 -15.97 1.55
C SER A 144 0.34 -16.71 0.23
N LEU A 145 0.58 -15.98 -0.83
CA LEU A 145 0.84 -16.52 -2.19
C LEU A 145 2.25 -17.12 -2.31
N GLN A 146 2.56 -18.04 -1.40
CA GLN A 146 3.87 -18.69 -1.31
C GLN A 146 4.27 -19.43 -2.60
N PRO A 147 5.57 -19.46 -2.96
CA PRO A 147 6.03 -20.11 -4.16
C PRO A 147 5.77 -21.63 -4.13
N ASN A 148 5.43 -22.18 -5.29
CA ASN A 148 5.18 -23.60 -5.53
C ASN A 148 4.00 -24.20 -4.75
N LYS A 149 3.16 -23.37 -4.11
CA LYS A 149 1.93 -23.81 -3.44
C LYS A 149 0.70 -23.31 -4.20
N ARG A 150 -0.33 -24.15 -4.26
CA ARG A 150 -1.65 -23.72 -4.76
C ARG A 150 -2.25 -22.74 -3.78
N ARG A 151 -2.74 -21.61 -4.28
CA ARG A 151 -3.35 -20.55 -3.46
C ARG A 151 -4.55 -19.94 -4.17
N ARG A 152 -5.60 -19.67 -3.40
CA ARG A 152 -6.76 -18.93 -3.89
C ARG A 152 -6.42 -17.48 -4.08
N ALA A 153 -6.85 -16.95 -5.22
CA ALA A 153 -6.65 -15.54 -5.55
C ALA A 153 -7.87 -14.95 -6.23
N LEU A 154 -8.12 -13.68 -5.96
CA LEU A 154 -8.94 -12.82 -6.77
C LEU A 154 -8.02 -12.12 -7.78
N CYS A 155 -8.11 -12.53 -9.02
CA CYS A 155 -7.25 -12.05 -10.10
C CYS A 155 -7.98 -10.98 -10.90
N VAL A 156 -7.28 -9.88 -11.19
CA VAL A 156 -7.68 -8.91 -12.21
C VAL A 156 -6.77 -9.07 -13.42
N GLU A 157 -7.38 -9.21 -14.60
CA GLU A 157 -6.72 -9.20 -15.90
C GLU A 157 -6.96 -7.85 -16.54
N ILE A 158 -5.89 -7.19 -17.00
CA ILE A 158 -5.94 -5.83 -17.55
C ILE A 158 -5.19 -5.80 -18.89
N ASP A 159 -5.87 -5.34 -19.94
CA ASP A 159 -5.24 -5.10 -21.23
C ASP A 159 -4.90 -3.62 -21.38
N PHE A 160 -3.67 -3.35 -21.72
CA PHE A 160 -3.14 -2.02 -22.00
C PHE A 160 -2.77 -1.90 -23.48
N ASP A 161 -2.91 -0.70 -24.01
CA ASP A 161 -2.32 -0.35 -25.30
C ASP A 161 -0.79 -0.13 -25.21
N LYS A 162 -0.18 0.23 -26.33
CA LYS A 162 1.28 0.50 -26.44
C LYS A 162 1.76 1.67 -25.58
N ASP A 163 0.87 2.56 -25.18
CA ASP A 163 1.17 3.74 -24.37
C ASP A 163 0.85 3.53 -22.88
N GLY A 164 0.35 2.36 -22.49
CA GLY A 164 0.01 2.01 -21.11
C GLY A 164 -1.37 2.54 -20.68
N ILE A 165 -2.26 2.78 -21.62
CA ILE A 165 -3.65 3.14 -21.36
C ILE A 165 -4.46 1.87 -21.21
N ILE A 166 -5.32 1.80 -20.20
CA ILE A 166 -6.18 0.64 -19.94
C ILE A 166 -7.30 0.60 -20.98
N ASN A 167 -7.38 -0.49 -21.74
CA ASN A 167 -8.43 -0.73 -22.73
C ASN A 167 -9.61 -1.49 -22.14
N LYS A 168 -9.34 -2.58 -21.41
CA LYS A 168 -10.36 -3.39 -20.75
C LYS A 168 -9.78 -4.14 -19.56
N TYR A 169 -10.65 -4.63 -18.70
CA TYR A 169 -10.27 -5.48 -17.58
C TYR A 169 -11.39 -6.46 -17.24
N GLN A 170 -11.03 -7.51 -16.49
CA GLN A 170 -11.98 -8.47 -15.93
C GLN A 170 -11.48 -9.04 -14.61
N PHE A 171 -12.39 -9.34 -13.69
CA PHE A 171 -12.10 -10.02 -12.44
C PHE A 171 -12.47 -11.49 -12.52
N LYS A 172 -11.64 -12.35 -11.93
CA LYS A 172 -11.86 -13.80 -11.85
C LYS A 172 -11.35 -14.31 -10.50
N ARG A 173 -12.13 -15.12 -9.81
CA ARG A 173 -11.59 -15.95 -8.73
C ARG A 173 -10.91 -17.16 -9.33
N GLY A 174 -9.74 -17.52 -8.79
CA GLY A 174 -8.99 -18.65 -9.34
C GLY A 174 -8.01 -19.23 -8.35
N ILE A 175 -7.37 -20.31 -8.78
CA ILE A 175 -6.21 -20.89 -8.11
C ILE A 175 -4.98 -20.52 -8.91
N ILE A 176 -3.97 -20.01 -8.23
CA ILE A 176 -2.64 -19.77 -8.79
C ILE A 176 -1.61 -20.69 -8.10
N LYS A 177 -0.47 -20.83 -8.76
CA LYS A 177 0.75 -21.41 -8.19
C LYS A 177 1.91 -20.49 -8.55
N SER A 178 2.36 -19.69 -7.57
CA SER A 178 3.49 -18.78 -7.79
C SER A 178 4.74 -19.58 -8.16
N SER A 179 5.41 -19.21 -9.24
CA SER A 179 6.63 -19.89 -9.74
C SER A 179 7.88 -19.51 -8.96
N ALA A 180 7.90 -18.30 -8.40
CA ALA A 180 9.02 -17.81 -7.61
C ALA A 180 8.59 -16.72 -6.62
N ARG A 181 9.29 -16.66 -5.50
CA ARG A 181 9.32 -15.51 -4.61
C ARG A 181 10.63 -14.76 -4.82
N LEU A 182 10.55 -13.54 -5.33
CA LEU A 182 11.69 -12.67 -5.57
C LEU A 182 11.74 -11.57 -4.54
N THR A 183 12.93 -11.03 -4.29
CA THR A 183 13.09 -9.82 -3.48
C THR A 183 13.23 -8.59 -4.36
N TYR A 184 12.86 -7.42 -3.83
CA TYR A 184 13.10 -6.15 -4.53
C TYR A 184 14.56 -5.98 -4.95
N ALA A 185 15.52 -6.44 -4.13
CA ALA A 185 16.95 -6.38 -4.46
C ALA A 185 17.33 -7.28 -5.65
N GLN A 186 16.79 -8.51 -5.71
CA GLN A 186 17.03 -9.43 -6.82
C GLN A 186 16.46 -8.86 -8.13
N VAL A 187 15.23 -8.33 -8.07
CA VAL A 187 14.55 -7.74 -9.24
C VAL A 187 15.27 -6.48 -9.70
N GLU A 188 15.75 -5.64 -8.78
CA GLU A 188 16.56 -4.46 -9.11
C GLU A 188 17.88 -4.86 -9.80
N LYS A 189 18.57 -5.87 -9.28
CA LYS A 189 19.80 -6.40 -9.89
C LYS A 189 19.54 -6.89 -11.30
N PHE A 190 18.49 -7.69 -11.50
CA PHE A 190 18.08 -8.17 -12.81
C PHE A 190 17.84 -7.03 -13.81
N TYR A 191 17.17 -5.97 -13.38
CA TYR A 191 16.94 -4.78 -14.19
C TYR A 191 18.25 -4.05 -14.56
N LEU A 192 19.13 -3.84 -13.59
CA LEU A 192 20.41 -3.15 -13.79
C LEU A 192 21.38 -3.95 -14.68
N GLU A 193 21.34 -5.28 -14.61
CA GLU A 193 22.13 -6.20 -15.43
C GLU A 193 21.48 -6.48 -16.80
N LYS A 194 20.56 -5.61 -17.24
CA LYS A 194 19.86 -5.72 -18.54
C LYS A 194 19.16 -7.06 -18.73
N TYR A 195 18.40 -7.46 -17.70
CA TYR A 195 17.57 -8.64 -17.66
C TYR A 195 18.36 -9.98 -17.63
N GLN A 196 19.52 -9.98 -16.97
CA GLN A 196 20.34 -11.17 -16.77
C GLN A 196 20.36 -11.60 -15.29
N GLY A 197 20.75 -12.85 -15.05
CA GLY A 197 20.99 -13.38 -13.70
C GLY A 197 19.77 -13.98 -12.99
N LEU A 198 18.60 -14.02 -13.65
CA LEU A 198 17.45 -14.82 -13.21
C LEU A 198 17.09 -15.83 -14.29
N GLU A 199 16.67 -17.01 -13.87
CA GLU A 199 16.26 -18.10 -14.74
C GLU A 199 14.91 -18.65 -14.31
N GLY A 200 14.08 -19.04 -15.27
CA GLY A 200 12.79 -19.66 -15.00
C GLY A 200 11.70 -19.18 -15.95
N PRO A 201 10.51 -19.78 -15.89
CA PRO A 201 9.42 -19.51 -16.83
C PRO A 201 8.81 -18.10 -16.68
N TYR A 202 9.20 -17.38 -15.63
CA TYR A 202 8.69 -16.04 -15.31
C TYR A 202 9.58 -14.90 -15.85
N VAL A 203 10.74 -15.19 -16.44
CA VAL A 203 11.70 -14.15 -16.86
C VAL A 203 11.09 -13.21 -17.90
N ASP A 204 10.47 -13.76 -18.95
CA ASP A 204 9.81 -12.96 -20.00
C ASP A 204 8.67 -12.11 -19.44
N SER A 205 7.95 -12.64 -18.45
CA SER A 205 6.88 -11.91 -17.75
C SER A 205 7.44 -10.75 -16.93
N LEU A 206 8.55 -10.96 -16.24
CA LEU A 206 9.20 -9.91 -15.46
C LEU A 206 9.76 -8.81 -16.37
N GLU A 207 10.37 -9.16 -17.51
CA GLU A 207 10.83 -8.20 -18.50
C GLU A 207 9.68 -7.39 -19.09
N SER A 208 8.60 -8.05 -19.50
CA SER A 208 7.36 -7.39 -19.97
C SER A 208 6.78 -6.43 -18.92
N SER A 209 6.85 -6.81 -17.64
CA SER A 209 6.40 -5.97 -16.51
C SER A 209 7.21 -4.68 -16.40
N PHE A 210 8.54 -4.72 -16.62
CA PHE A 210 9.37 -3.52 -16.66
C PHE A 210 9.04 -2.61 -17.84
N HIS A 211 8.75 -3.19 -19.00
CA HIS A 211 8.35 -2.41 -20.18
C HIS A 211 7.01 -1.70 -19.93
N LEU A 212 6.02 -2.40 -19.40
CA LEU A 212 4.75 -1.80 -19.00
C LEU A 212 4.95 -0.72 -17.93
N CYS A 213 5.74 -0.98 -16.89
CA CYS A 213 6.02 -0.01 -15.82
C CYS A 213 6.55 1.32 -16.36
N LYS A 214 7.47 1.29 -17.34
CA LYS A 214 7.97 2.50 -17.99
C LYS A 214 6.86 3.31 -18.66
N LYS A 215 5.89 2.63 -19.27
CA LYS A 215 4.71 3.28 -19.87
C LYS A 215 3.80 3.89 -18.79
N LEU A 216 3.53 3.16 -17.72
CA LEU A 216 2.71 3.65 -16.60
C LEU A 216 3.36 4.85 -15.90
N LEU A 217 4.68 4.86 -15.72
CA LEU A 217 5.41 6.00 -15.19
C LEU A 217 5.34 7.23 -16.11
N ALA A 218 5.39 7.04 -17.44
CA ALA A 218 5.17 8.13 -18.38
C ALA A 218 3.74 8.69 -18.28
N GLN A 219 2.73 7.82 -18.17
CA GLN A 219 1.34 8.24 -17.93
C GLN A 219 1.19 8.97 -16.58
N ARG A 220 1.87 8.51 -15.52
CA ARG A 220 1.92 9.18 -14.21
C ARG A 220 2.45 10.60 -14.33
N GLN A 221 3.52 10.79 -15.08
CA GLN A 221 4.11 12.11 -15.32
C GLN A 221 3.18 13.01 -16.15
N MET A 222 2.58 12.48 -17.23
CA MET A 222 1.65 13.25 -18.08
C MET A 222 0.41 13.71 -17.32
N ARG A 223 -0.18 12.89 -16.45
CA ARG A 223 -1.33 13.31 -15.64
C ARG A 223 -0.96 14.24 -14.49
N GLY A 224 0.34 14.46 -14.20
CA GLY A 224 0.81 15.38 -13.16
C GLY A 224 0.63 14.84 -11.74
N ALA A 225 0.67 13.52 -11.54
CA ALA A 225 0.64 12.95 -10.21
C ALA A 225 1.82 13.44 -9.35
N LEU A 226 1.56 13.71 -8.07
CA LEU A 226 2.60 14.18 -7.16
C LEU A 226 3.55 13.03 -6.84
N ASP A 227 4.84 13.24 -7.03
CA ASP A 227 5.90 12.28 -6.63
C ASP A 227 6.80 12.95 -5.59
N PHE A 228 6.59 12.60 -4.33
CA PHE A 228 7.41 13.08 -3.24
C PHE A 228 8.57 12.11 -3.03
N GLU A 229 9.78 12.55 -3.32
CA GLU A 229 10.98 11.80 -2.95
C GLU A 229 11.23 11.97 -1.44
N ILE A 230 10.52 11.17 -0.63
CA ILE A 230 10.76 11.10 0.80
C ILE A 230 11.55 9.84 1.07
N SER A 231 12.75 10.03 1.60
CA SER A 231 13.55 8.92 2.05
C SER A 231 13.04 8.43 3.41
N GLU A 232 12.63 7.18 3.48
CA GLU A 232 12.20 6.56 4.73
C GLU A 232 13.41 6.26 5.60
N PRO A 233 13.44 6.75 6.87
CA PRO A 233 14.48 6.35 7.80
C PRO A 233 14.33 4.87 8.12
N ALA A 234 15.42 4.15 8.13
CA ALA A 234 15.48 2.75 8.52
C ALA A 234 16.54 2.57 9.62
N ILE A 235 16.28 1.62 10.50
CA ILE A 235 17.13 1.31 11.64
C ILE A 235 17.82 -0.02 11.38
N SER A 236 19.14 -0.09 11.49
CA SER A 236 19.84 -1.35 11.62
C SER A 236 20.13 -1.65 13.08
N LEU A 237 19.92 -2.90 13.49
CA LEU A 237 20.20 -3.35 14.83
C LEU A 237 21.42 -4.26 14.83
N ASP A 238 22.12 -4.31 15.96
CA ASP A 238 23.19 -5.26 16.21
C ASP A 238 22.64 -6.63 16.67
N LYS A 239 23.54 -7.57 16.99
CA LYS A 239 23.19 -8.91 17.47
C LYS A 239 22.46 -8.88 18.82
N GLU A 240 22.62 -7.82 19.60
CA GLU A 240 21.97 -7.60 20.90
C GLU A 240 20.66 -6.83 20.77
N LYS A 241 20.18 -6.57 19.53
CA LYS A 241 18.98 -5.79 19.21
C LYS A 241 19.05 -4.33 19.65
N LYS A 242 20.27 -3.76 19.76
CA LYS A 242 20.49 -2.33 19.98
C LYS A 242 20.64 -1.62 18.64
N ILE A 243 20.30 -0.33 18.60
CA ILE A 243 20.41 0.48 17.38
C ILE A 243 21.90 0.59 17.00
N LYS A 244 22.25 0.00 15.86
CA LYS A 244 23.60 0.06 15.29
C LYS A 244 23.79 1.30 14.43
N SER A 245 22.83 1.59 13.56
CA SER A 245 22.86 2.77 12.69
C SER A 245 21.47 3.15 12.20
N LEU A 246 21.32 4.43 11.88
CA LEU A 246 20.19 4.98 11.14
C LEU A 246 20.64 5.21 9.70
N TYR A 247 19.84 4.79 8.74
CA TYR A 247 20.10 5.03 7.34
C TYR A 247 18.80 5.34 6.59
N HIS A 248 18.92 5.93 5.42
CA HIS A 248 17.76 6.18 4.55
C HIS A 248 17.63 5.03 3.56
N ARG A 249 16.45 4.39 3.54
CA ARG A 249 16.16 3.34 2.57
C ARG A 249 16.03 3.97 1.18
N LYS A 250 16.86 3.52 0.24
CA LYS A 250 16.79 3.96 -1.14
C LYS A 250 15.56 3.32 -1.82
N ARG A 251 14.72 4.13 -2.46
CA ARG A 251 13.63 3.64 -3.31
C ARG A 251 14.22 3.07 -4.60
N LEU A 252 14.08 1.76 -4.81
CA LEU A 252 14.56 1.06 -6.00
C LEU A 252 13.54 1.19 -7.14
N PHE A 253 13.98 0.90 -8.38
CA PHE A 253 13.06 0.85 -9.51
C PHE A 253 12.09 -0.34 -9.39
N SER A 254 12.53 -1.45 -8.80
CA SER A 254 11.70 -2.60 -8.47
C SER A 254 10.53 -2.28 -7.53
N HIS A 255 10.69 -1.32 -6.60
CA HIS A 255 9.57 -0.81 -5.80
C HIS A 255 8.56 -0.04 -6.66
N LYS A 256 9.05 0.81 -7.59
CA LYS A 256 8.18 1.54 -8.53
C LYS A 256 7.44 0.58 -9.47
N LEU A 257 8.07 -0.51 -9.88
CA LEU A 257 7.45 -1.55 -10.68
C LEU A 257 6.18 -2.08 -10.01
N ILE A 258 6.30 -2.60 -8.80
CA ILE A 258 5.15 -3.17 -8.09
C ILE A 258 4.12 -2.08 -7.77
N GLU A 259 4.56 -0.90 -7.32
CA GLU A 259 3.65 0.23 -7.07
C GLU A 259 2.77 0.55 -8.29
N GLU A 260 3.34 0.71 -9.48
CA GLU A 260 2.56 1.08 -10.67
C GLU A 260 1.60 -0.04 -11.10
N LEU A 261 2.00 -1.31 -10.99
CA LEU A 261 1.11 -2.43 -11.30
C LEU A 261 -0.04 -2.54 -10.28
N MET A 262 0.24 -2.31 -8.99
CA MET A 262 -0.80 -2.29 -7.95
C MET A 262 -1.72 -1.07 -8.09
N LEU A 263 -1.20 0.09 -8.47
CA LEU A 263 -2.04 1.26 -8.78
C LEU A 263 -3.01 0.96 -9.92
N ALA A 264 -2.56 0.30 -10.99
CA ALA A 264 -3.44 -0.10 -12.09
C ALA A 264 -4.56 -1.04 -11.61
N ALA A 265 -4.23 -2.06 -10.79
CA ALA A 265 -5.22 -2.96 -10.20
C ALA A 265 -6.23 -2.23 -9.29
N ASN A 266 -5.75 -1.28 -8.47
CA ASN A 266 -6.60 -0.49 -7.58
C ASN A 266 -7.57 0.43 -8.36
N ILE A 267 -7.12 1.03 -9.47
CA ILE A 267 -7.95 1.91 -10.32
C ILE A 267 -9.10 1.10 -10.95
N VAL A 268 -8.80 -0.06 -11.53
CA VAL A 268 -9.82 -0.87 -12.18
C VAL A 268 -10.78 -1.50 -11.16
N ALA A 269 -10.32 -1.79 -9.94
CA ALA A 269 -11.19 -2.21 -8.85
C ALA A 269 -12.17 -1.10 -8.46
N ALA A 270 -11.70 0.14 -8.35
CA ALA A 270 -12.56 1.30 -8.08
C ALA A 270 -13.58 1.53 -9.21
N ASP A 271 -13.15 1.45 -10.47
CA ASP A 271 -14.01 1.59 -11.65
C ASP A 271 -15.08 0.49 -11.70
N PHE A 272 -14.70 -0.76 -11.39
CA PHE A 272 -15.62 -1.88 -11.36
C PHE A 272 -16.70 -1.73 -10.28
N ILE A 273 -16.32 -1.29 -9.08
CA ILE A 273 -17.26 -1.03 -7.99
C ILE A 273 -18.20 0.14 -8.37
N GLU A 274 -17.67 1.25 -8.85
CA GLU A 274 -18.44 2.46 -9.19
C GLU A 274 -19.47 2.21 -10.29
N LYS A 275 -19.16 1.34 -11.26
CA LYS A 275 -20.09 0.95 -12.34
C LYS A 275 -21.25 0.06 -11.88
N ASN A 276 -21.12 -0.61 -10.74
CA ASN A 276 -22.06 -1.62 -10.29
C ASN A 276 -22.78 -1.26 -8.98
N LEU A 277 -22.28 -0.31 -8.20
CA LEU A 277 -22.81 0.05 -6.88
C LEU A 277 -22.87 1.56 -6.70
N ASP A 278 -23.91 2.03 -6.03
CA ASP A 278 -24.07 3.45 -5.65
C ASP A 278 -23.10 3.85 -4.50
N HIS A 279 -22.75 2.89 -3.64
CA HIS A 279 -21.84 3.06 -2.52
C HIS A 279 -20.79 1.96 -2.55
N GLY A 280 -19.54 2.34 -2.40
CA GLY A 280 -18.41 1.41 -2.42
C GLY A 280 -17.40 1.71 -1.33
N VAL A 281 -16.21 1.15 -1.45
CA VAL A 281 -15.05 1.51 -0.62
C VAL A 281 -14.08 2.24 -1.51
N TYR A 282 -13.87 3.53 -1.23
CA TYR A 282 -12.94 4.37 -1.99
C TYR A 282 -11.86 4.95 -1.09
N ARG A 283 -10.66 5.06 -1.61
CA ARG A 283 -9.58 5.80 -0.97
C ARG A 283 -9.56 7.21 -1.53
N VAL A 284 -10.12 8.12 -0.81
CA VAL A 284 -10.31 9.52 -1.21
C VAL A 284 -9.18 10.38 -0.67
N HIS A 285 -8.64 11.23 -1.53
CA HIS A 285 -7.71 12.28 -1.14
C HIS A 285 -8.20 13.60 -1.72
N GLU A 286 -8.82 14.40 -0.88
CA GLU A 286 -9.41 15.67 -1.30
C GLU A 286 -8.32 16.73 -1.55
N THR A 287 -8.68 17.79 -2.27
CA THR A 287 -7.81 18.95 -2.50
C THR A 287 -7.46 19.62 -1.17
N PRO A 288 -6.25 20.17 -1.04
CA PRO A 288 -5.89 20.94 0.16
C PRO A 288 -6.79 22.14 0.37
N GLU A 289 -7.03 22.49 1.62
CA GLU A 289 -7.79 23.71 2.00
C GLU A 289 -7.01 24.96 1.61
N SER A 290 -7.70 25.98 1.08
CA SER A 290 -7.11 27.24 0.66
C SER A 290 -6.24 27.89 1.75
N ILE A 291 -6.70 27.86 3.01
CA ILE A 291 -5.94 28.41 4.13
C ILE A 291 -4.58 27.73 4.37
N LYS A 292 -4.48 26.40 4.12
CA LYS A 292 -3.22 25.68 4.25
C LYS A 292 -2.25 26.06 3.12
N ILE A 293 -2.81 26.36 1.97
CA ILE A 293 -2.05 26.79 0.80
C ILE A 293 -1.51 28.19 0.94
N ASP A 294 -2.30 29.11 1.44
CA ASP A 294 -1.85 30.47 1.74
C ASP A 294 -0.69 30.44 2.75
N ARG A 295 -0.78 29.59 3.79
CA ARG A 295 0.29 29.40 4.76
C ARG A 295 1.54 28.81 4.12
N LEU A 296 1.39 27.81 3.24
CA LEU A 296 2.49 27.23 2.48
C LEU A 296 3.17 28.29 1.62
N SER A 297 2.38 29.05 0.83
CA SER A 297 2.88 30.10 -0.04
C SER A 297 3.69 31.16 0.73
N GLN A 298 3.15 31.63 1.89
CA GLN A 298 3.87 32.56 2.75
C GLN A 298 5.16 31.98 3.31
N THR A 299 5.16 30.68 3.69
CA THR A 299 6.35 30.00 4.22
C THR A 299 7.42 29.84 3.16
N LEU A 300 7.05 29.50 1.92
CA LEU A 300 7.94 29.43 0.77
C LEU A 300 8.53 30.81 0.45
N LYS A 301 7.70 31.85 0.43
CA LYS A 301 8.15 33.24 0.18
C LYS A 301 9.19 33.71 1.20
N ARG A 302 9.03 33.38 2.48
CA ARG A 302 10.02 33.68 3.54
C ARG A 302 11.35 32.98 3.31
N ARG A 303 11.38 31.87 2.54
CA ARG A 303 12.59 31.14 2.14
C ARG A 303 13.13 31.59 0.76
N GLY A 304 12.64 32.70 0.23
CA GLY A 304 13.06 33.22 -1.07
C GLY A 304 12.51 32.44 -2.27
N ILE A 305 11.47 31.63 -2.07
CA ILE A 305 10.84 30.82 -3.11
C ILE A 305 9.49 31.45 -3.44
N ASN A 306 9.39 32.04 -4.62
CA ASN A 306 8.13 32.56 -5.13
C ASN A 306 7.38 31.45 -5.85
N TRP A 307 6.38 30.90 -5.19
CA TRP A 307 5.42 30.01 -5.79
C TRP A 307 4.08 30.72 -5.92
N HIS A 308 3.66 30.96 -7.15
CA HIS A 308 2.40 31.63 -7.50
C HIS A 308 1.36 30.61 -8.00
N GLY A 309 1.51 29.34 -7.60
CA GLY A 309 0.64 28.28 -8.09
C GLY A 309 -0.77 28.36 -7.51
N ASN A 310 -1.76 28.22 -8.39
CA ASN A 310 -3.08 27.78 -7.97
C ASN A 310 -2.98 26.28 -7.65
N ILE A 311 -3.36 25.91 -6.43
CA ILE A 311 -3.28 24.49 -6.01
C ILE A 311 -4.32 23.63 -6.68
N GLU A 312 -5.40 24.22 -7.17
CA GLU A 312 -6.36 23.54 -8.01
C GLU A 312 -5.70 23.07 -9.33
N ASP A 313 -4.63 23.76 -9.75
CA ASP A 313 -3.76 23.32 -10.82
C ASP A 313 -2.64 22.42 -10.29
N ILE A 314 -2.95 21.12 -10.15
CA ILE A 314 -2.01 20.10 -9.67
C ILE A 314 -0.79 19.96 -10.60
N GLN A 315 -0.93 20.27 -11.91
CA GLN A 315 0.19 20.27 -12.84
C GLN A 315 1.23 21.31 -12.42
N ASN A 316 0.77 22.47 -11.97
CA ASN A 316 1.63 23.53 -11.47
C ASN A 316 2.39 23.07 -10.21
N LEU A 317 1.72 22.35 -9.31
CA LEU A 317 2.37 21.79 -8.12
C LEU A 317 3.37 20.68 -8.47
N SER A 318 3.04 19.79 -9.41
CA SER A 318 3.95 18.74 -9.89
C SER A 318 5.20 19.35 -10.53
N ASN A 319 5.04 20.36 -11.40
CA ASN A 319 6.15 21.07 -11.99
C ASN A 319 7.01 21.81 -10.95
N PHE A 320 6.37 22.33 -9.91
CA PHE A 320 7.08 22.96 -8.79
C PHE A 320 7.91 21.93 -8.01
N LEU A 321 7.36 20.75 -7.69
CA LEU A 321 8.08 19.67 -7.05
C LEU A 321 9.32 19.25 -7.85
N GLN A 322 9.19 19.13 -9.18
CA GLN A 322 10.34 18.84 -10.05
C GLN A 322 11.41 19.94 -9.98
N LYS A 323 11.02 21.22 -9.98
CA LYS A 323 11.97 22.34 -9.88
C LYS A 323 12.74 22.37 -8.55
N ILE A 324 12.09 21.97 -7.46
CA ILE A 324 12.74 21.99 -6.15
C ILE A 324 13.55 20.71 -5.85
N SER A 325 13.36 19.63 -6.61
CA SER A 325 14.02 18.32 -6.36
C SER A 325 15.55 18.39 -6.36
N SER A 326 16.16 19.28 -7.14
CA SER A 326 17.62 19.49 -7.19
C SER A 326 18.17 20.38 -6.08
N ARG A 327 17.32 20.97 -5.24
CA ARG A 327 17.75 21.87 -4.17
C ARG A 327 18.30 21.09 -2.96
N LYS A 328 19.25 21.66 -2.26
CA LYS A 328 19.80 21.10 -1.01
C LYS A 328 18.75 20.97 0.10
N ASP A 329 17.71 21.81 0.08
CA ASP A 329 16.60 21.83 1.04
C ASP A 329 15.33 21.12 0.54
N ALA A 330 15.41 20.35 -0.56
CA ALA A 330 14.28 19.66 -1.19
C ALA A 330 13.47 18.80 -0.20
N SER A 331 14.14 18.07 0.67
CA SER A 331 13.46 17.22 1.68
C SER A 331 12.59 18.05 2.64
N ILE A 332 13.09 19.21 3.09
CA ILE A 332 12.33 20.11 3.97
C ILE A 332 11.14 20.70 3.22
N LEU A 333 11.34 21.10 1.96
CA LEU A 333 10.26 21.65 1.13
C LEU A 333 9.18 20.60 0.86
N ASN A 334 9.57 19.39 0.51
CA ASN A 334 8.64 18.26 0.34
C ASN A 334 7.82 18.00 1.60
N THR A 335 8.45 18.04 2.77
CA THR A 335 7.76 17.89 4.07
C THR A 335 6.74 19.01 4.30
N LEU A 336 7.10 20.28 4.03
CA LEU A 336 6.18 21.41 4.18
C LEU A 336 4.98 21.31 3.23
N ILE A 337 5.22 20.90 1.99
CA ILE A 337 4.14 20.70 1.01
C ILE A 337 3.22 19.56 1.46
N LEU A 338 3.77 18.42 1.89
CA LEU A 338 2.97 17.31 2.41
C LEU A 338 2.12 17.68 3.62
N GLN A 339 2.67 18.48 4.55
CA GLN A 339 1.92 18.94 5.71
C GLN A 339 0.75 19.88 5.34
N SER A 340 0.80 20.49 4.15
CA SER A 340 -0.30 21.31 3.64
C SER A 340 -1.40 20.49 2.96
N MET A 341 -1.12 19.22 2.59
CA MET A 341 -2.09 18.33 1.95
C MET A 341 -3.14 17.85 2.95
N GLN A 342 -4.30 17.47 2.42
CA GLN A 342 -5.28 16.68 3.17
C GLN A 342 -4.73 15.27 3.38
N ARG A 343 -5.30 14.55 4.33
CA ARG A 343 -5.02 13.11 4.47
C ARG A 343 -5.97 12.33 3.58
N ALA A 344 -5.48 11.25 3.02
CA ALA A 344 -6.34 10.31 2.34
C ALA A 344 -7.17 9.53 3.39
N GLU A 345 -8.45 9.30 3.10
CA GLU A 345 -9.40 8.62 3.98
C GLU A 345 -10.22 7.60 3.19
N TYR A 346 -10.80 6.63 3.88
CA TYR A 346 -11.77 5.73 3.28
C TYR A 346 -13.16 6.36 3.34
N LYS A 347 -13.89 6.34 2.22
CA LYS A 347 -15.24 6.91 2.06
C LYS A 347 -16.12 5.95 1.27
N THR A 348 -17.44 6.05 1.47
CA THR A 348 -18.44 5.27 0.71
C THR A 348 -18.71 5.84 -0.68
N LYS A 349 -18.40 7.11 -0.89
CA LYS A 349 -18.55 7.81 -2.19
C LYS A 349 -17.20 8.20 -2.75
N ASN A 350 -17.05 8.00 -4.05
CA ASN A 350 -15.87 8.46 -4.76
C ASN A 350 -15.81 9.99 -4.83
N LYS A 351 -14.64 10.56 -4.50
CA LYS A 351 -14.31 11.98 -4.67
C LYS A 351 -12.94 12.17 -5.32
N GLY A 352 -12.41 11.09 -5.93
CA GLY A 352 -11.08 11.07 -6.53
C GLY A 352 -9.93 11.03 -5.53
N HIS A 353 -8.72 11.00 -6.07
CA HIS A 353 -7.48 10.98 -5.29
C HIS A 353 -6.52 12.06 -5.81
N PHE A 354 -6.54 13.23 -5.17
CA PHE A 354 -5.78 14.41 -5.58
C PHE A 354 -4.29 14.11 -5.82
N GLY A 355 -3.59 13.55 -4.84
CA GLY A 355 -2.15 13.33 -4.94
C GLY A 355 -1.72 12.38 -6.06
N LEU A 356 -2.53 11.34 -6.36
CA LEU A 356 -2.28 10.39 -7.45
C LEU A 356 -2.87 10.87 -8.78
N ARG A 357 -3.70 11.90 -8.77
CA ARG A 357 -4.41 12.42 -9.94
C ARG A 357 -5.27 11.35 -10.61
N PHE A 358 -6.03 10.63 -9.80
CA PHE A 358 -7.02 9.67 -10.28
C PHE A 358 -8.43 10.15 -9.97
N ASP A 359 -9.33 10.01 -10.96
CA ASP A 359 -10.74 10.34 -10.80
C ASP A 359 -11.45 9.37 -9.85
N ARG A 360 -10.92 8.16 -9.69
CA ARG A 360 -11.38 7.13 -8.76
C ARG A 360 -10.22 6.28 -8.29
N TYR A 361 -10.28 5.88 -7.02
CA TYR A 361 -9.24 5.06 -6.44
C TYR A 361 -9.77 4.28 -5.24
N THR A 362 -9.31 3.06 -5.10
CA THR A 362 -9.55 2.22 -3.92
C THR A 362 -8.29 1.45 -3.55
N HIS A 363 -8.32 0.80 -2.41
CA HIS A 363 -7.33 -0.20 -2.03
C HIS A 363 -7.91 -1.60 -2.22
N PHE A 364 -7.26 -2.40 -3.06
CA PHE A 364 -7.69 -3.76 -3.42
C PHE A 364 -6.57 -4.79 -3.17
N THR A 365 -5.31 -4.36 -3.19
CA THR A 365 -4.15 -5.23 -3.39
C THR A 365 -3.53 -5.79 -2.12
N SER A 366 -4.07 -5.49 -0.92
CA SER A 366 -3.47 -5.97 0.33
C SER A 366 -4.50 -6.40 1.39
N PRO A 367 -5.36 -7.39 1.13
CA PRO A 367 -6.42 -7.82 2.05
C PRO A 367 -5.91 -8.61 3.26
N ILE A 368 -4.68 -9.13 3.24
CA ILE A 368 -4.07 -9.78 4.41
C ILE A 368 -3.83 -8.77 5.54
N ARG A 369 -3.49 -7.53 5.16
CA ARG A 369 -3.05 -6.50 6.11
C ARG A 369 -3.91 -5.24 6.17
N ARG A 370 -4.93 -5.08 5.33
CA ARG A 370 -5.87 -3.96 5.36
C ARG A 370 -7.32 -4.44 5.24
N TYR A 371 -8.13 -4.11 6.23
CA TYR A 371 -9.54 -4.49 6.25
C TYR A 371 -10.37 -3.86 5.11
N PRO A 372 -10.16 -2.59 4.70
CA PRO A 372 -10.84 -2.03 3.54
C PRO A 372 -10.62 -2.82 2.25
N ASP A 373 -9.43 -3.38 2.02
CA ASP A 373 -9.16 -4.24 0.86
C ASP A 373 -9.99 -5.52 0.92
N LEU A 374 -10.14 -6.13 2.10
CA LEU A 374 -11.01 -7.28 2.29
C LEU A 374 -12.48 -6.95 1.98
N LEU A 375 -12.95 -5.75 2.36
CA LEU A 375 -14.29 -5.29 2.01
C LEU A 375 -14.44 -5.10 0.49
N VAL A 376 -13.44 -4.53 -0.18
CA VAL A 376 -13.40 -4.40 -1.65
C VAL A 376 -13.47 -5.77 -2.33
N HIS A 377 -12.72 -6.76 -1.83
CA HIS A 377 -12.79 -8.13 -2.35
C HIS A 377 -14.19 -8.72 -2.25
N ARG A 378 -14.85 -8.58 -1.10
CA ARG A 378 -16.22 -9.04 -0.89
C ARG A 378 -17.20 -8.38 -1.86
N MET A 379 -17.09 -7.06 -2.03
CA MET A 379 -17.92 -6.32 -2.98
C MET A 379 -17.74 -6.83 -4.41
N ILE A 380 -16.49 -6.97 -4.87
CA ILE A 380 -16.21 -7.47 -6.22
C ILE A 380 -16.78 -8.89 -6.39
N ILE A 381 -16.60 -9.77 -5.42
CA ILE A 381 -17.11 -11.15 -5.47
C ILE A 381 -18.65 -11.17 -5.48
N SER A 382 -19.28 -10.35 -4.64
CA SER A 382 -20.75 -10.25 -4.63
C SER A 382 -21.31 -9.73 -5.96
N ILE A 383 -20.64 -8.75 -6.60
CA ILE A 383 -21.01 -8.28 -7.94
C ILE A 383 -20.89 -9.42 -8.96
N LEU A 384 -19.77 -10.16 -8.94
CA LEU A 384 -19.56 -11.30 -9.86
C LEU A 384 -20.63 -12.39 -9.69
N ASN A 385 -21.04 -12.67 -8.46
CA ASN A 385 -22.05 -13.64 -8.12
C ASN A 385 -23.48 -13.11 -8.27
N LYS A 386 -23.68 -11.80 -8.44
CA LYS A 386 -24.98 -11.10 -8.40
C LYS A 386 -25.69 -11.23 -7.04
N ASP A 387 -24.90 -11.27 -5.96
CA ASP A 387 -25.40 -11.28 -4.59
C ASP A 387 -25.82 -9.88 -4.13
N LYS A 388 -26.71 -9.82 -3.14
CA LYS A 388 -27.02 -8.55 -2.49
C LYS A 388 -25.86 -8.12 -1.58
N ILE A 389 -25.56 -6.82 -1.65
CA ILE A 389 -24.51 -6.20 -0.82
C ILE A 389 -25.19 -5.32 0.21
N ASN A 390 -24.91 -5.57 1.49
CA ASN A 390 -25.36 -4.68 2.58
C ASN A 390 -24.30 -3.60 2.81
N THR A 391 -24.72 -2.33 2.73
CA THR A 391 -23.86 -1.15 2.92
C THR A 391 -24.31 -0.27 4.10
N GLU A 392 -25.27 -0.71 4.93
CA GLU A 392 -25.88 0.12 5.98
C GLU A 392 -24.88 0.70 6.98
N SER A 393 -23.89 -0.09 7.44
CA SER A 393 -22.88 0.38 8.40
C SER A 393 -21.53 0.69 7.75
N LEU A 394 -21.47 0.75 6.43
CA LEU A 394 -20.19 0.86 5.71
C LEU A 394 -19.46 2.17 6.03
N GLU A 395 -20.18 3.30 6.12
CA GLU A 395 -19.58 4.60 6.43
C GLU A 395 -18.85 4.58 7.77
N GLU A 396 -19.52 4.10 8.83
CA GLU A 396 -18.95 4.00 10.18
C GLU A 396 -17.69 3.10 10.21
N VAL A 397 -17.74 1.98 9.49
CA VAL A 397 -16.61 1.07 9.38
C VAL A 397 -15.42 1.76 8.69
N LEU A 398 -15.65 2.52 7.63
CA LEU A 398 -14.60 3.21 6.87
C LEU A 398 -13.99 4.38 7.64
N GLU A 399 -14.80 5.13 8.40
CA GLU A 399 -14.32 6.17 9.31
C GLU A 399 -13.43 5.56 10.38
N TYR A 400 -13.86 4.45 10.99
CA TYR A 400 -13.08 3.72 11.97
C TYR A 400 -11.76 3.19 11.39
N CYS A 401 -11.78 2.63 10.16
CA CYS A 401 -10.57 2.20 9.46
C CYS A 401 -9.59 3.36 9.25
N SER A 402 -10.09 4.53 8.83
CA SER A 402 -9.27 5.71 8.63
C SER A 402 -8.66 6.24 9.93
N GLN A 403 -9.40 6.16 11.06
CA GLN A 403 -8.87 6.51 12.38
C GLN A 403 -7.78 5.52 12.82
N LYS A 404 -8.03 4.22 12.70
CA LYS A 404 -7.08 3.19 13.11
C LYS A 404 -5.80 3.17 12.27
N GLU A 405 -5.88 3.52 11.00
CA GLU A 405 -4.70 3.73 10.15
C GLU A 405 -3.82 4.87 10.69
N ARG A 406 -4.44 5.97 11.15
CA ARG A 406 -3.71 7.08 11.81
C ARG A 406 -3.04 6.62 13.11
N ASP A 407 -3.76 5.88 13.94
CA ASP A 407 -3.22 5.34 15.19
C ASP A 407 -2.02 4.42 14.92
N ALA A 408 -2.12 3.54 13.91
CA ALA A 408 -1.06 2.65 13.47
C ALA A 408 0.18 3.41 12.95
N GLU A 409 -0.03 4.47 12.17
CA GLU A 409 1.05 5.33 11.68
C GLU A 409 1.79 6.02 12.84
N PHE A 410 1.04 6.58 13.80
CA PHE A 410 1.65 7.23 14.96
C PHE A 410 2.37 6.24 15.87
N ALA A 411 1.79 5.06 16.10
CA ALA A 411 2.43 3.99 16.88
C ALA A 411 3.76 3.56 16.25
N SER A 412 3.77 3.37 14.92
CA SER A 412 4.98 2.99 14.18
C SER A 412 6.07 4.06 14.23
N LYS A 413 5.70 5.35 14.26
CA LYS A 413 6.65 6.47 14.38
C LYS A 413 7.18 6.70 15.80
N GLN A 414 6.54 6.13 16.82
CA GLN A 414 6.94 6.27 18.20
C GLN A 414 8.12 5.35 18.57
N VAL A 415 8.30 4.27 17.81
CA VAL A 415 9.39 3.30 17.98
C VAL A 415 10.58 3.62 17.10
#